data_12bca181b616ce17d2d10e83e6ee2d4a
#
_entry.id   12bca181b616ce17d2d10e83e6ee2d4a
#
_cell.length_a   1.000
_cell.length_b   1.000
_cell.length_c   1.000
_cell.angle_alpha   90.00
_cell.angle_beta   90.00
_cell.angle_gamma   90.00
#
_symmetry.space_group_name_H-M   'P 1'
#
loop_
_entity.id
_entity.type
_entity.pdbx_description
1 polymer ?
#
loop_
_entity_poly.entity_id
_entity_poly.type
_entity_poly.pdbx_seq_one_letter_code
_entity_poly.pdbx_strand_id
1 'polypeptide(L)'
;MGQIIPCYDGFSEQEKMACINSALNEKITQMPKRLKDVLAIIRQERMKQGAVSGGSVAGYEGQENATDEVNVKDEMFYFNSLPKMPQGVKESVDAVGPALAMPVISAICPAIGMLATGVKVAVHGKMNSLNLISYIAGDFASGKGSIDPVIGAWTSEVKEMDKMYQQKEDEWRAKKRAAKNKKEQPEEPKLPVRCLTLNNTVANLAERLANTEGKHAFSFTPEADTVAQKWKSAMSDFSVMLRQAYNGTSYEREARSADAVNVHIERLLWNVVMCGTPDALYRVVSNYTDGFQSRIVVARTPDNTFTPLSENLYILTERQRDRIIQIAHLLPLMSGEVVLPKLEEKGRRWLEQIRLETMKNDDKVKARQRFRICPTTMRMMTCIMLCKVAESLIQKHGFQGAETQLKQNPQLWKELIVKMQTPTMLAVFDTLADYQLENALYFFRSRIEDAFSSKSYCGQSPYDRSRRGRNDSIFERLDVTFTFEQAEQQSVAVKGASSTRESVKQMLKNWKRQGLISVLPDKRYQKASSTV
;
A
#
# COMPACT_ATOMS: atom_id res chain seq x y z
N MET A 1 -24.26 14.76 27.46
CA MET A 1 -24.97 13.46 27.44
C MET A 1 -26.37 13.55 26.84
N GLY A 2 -27.20 14.58 27.12
CA GLY A 2 -28.51 14.77 26.50
C GLY A 2 -28.51 14.84 24.96
N GLN A 3 -27.39 15.19 24.34
CA GLN A 3 -27.24 15.19 22.87
C GLN A 3 -27.04 13.80 22.25
N ILE A 4 -26.71 12.79 23.05
CA ILE A 4 -26.36 11.44 22.55
C ILE A 4 -27.60 10.51 22.52
N ILE A 5 -28.63 10.80 23.31
CA ILE A 5 -29.84 9.96 23.42
C ILE A 5 -31.10 10.83 23.40
N PRO A 6 -31.58 11.25 22.20
CA PRO A 6 -32.77 12.13 22.09
C PRO A 6 -34.06 11.57 22.68
N CYS A 7 -34.17 10.26 22.85
CA CYS A 7 -35.35 9.61 23.39
C CYS A 7 -35.54 9.72 24.92
N TYR A 8 -34.59 10.35 25.61
CA TYR A 8 -34.64 10.58 27.07
C TYR A 8 -34.94 12.03 27.47
N ASP A 9 -35.41 12.84 26.52
CA ASP A 9 -35.93 14.17 26.84
C ASP A 9 -37.16 14.03 27.72
N GLY A 10 -37.07 14.45 28.97
CA GLY A 10 -38.13 14.27 30.00
C GLY A 10 -37.69 13.47 31.22
N PHE A 11 -36.56 12.79 31.17
CA PHE A 11 -35.98 12.11 32.34
C PHE A 11 -35.00 13.02 33.06
N SER A 12 -34.96 12.91 34.38
CA SER A 12 -33.95 13.61 35.20
C SER A 12 -32.53 13.08 34.90
N GLU A 13 -31.53 13.88 35.17
CA GLU A 13 -30.13 13.46 34.97
C GLU A 13 -29.76 12.22 35.82
N GLN A 14 -30.38 12.02 36.98
CA GLN A 14 -30.20 10.82 37.80
C GLN A 14 -30.80 9.57 37.13
N GLU A 15 -31.97 9.67 36.54
CA GLU A 15 -32.58 8.56 35.80
C GLU A 15 -31.80 8.23 34.54
N LYS A 16 -31.35 9.23 33.80
CA LYS A 16 -30.44 9.04 32.63
C LYS A 16 -29.18 8.31 33.03
N MET A 17 -28.55 8.69 34.13
CA MET A 17 -27.36 8.03 34.65
C MET A 17 -27.61 6.62 35.16
N ALA A 18 -28.76 6.35 35.77
CA ALA A 18 -29.16 5.00 36.18
C ALA A 18 -29.32 4.05 34.98
N CYS A 19 -29.98 4.51 33.92
CA CYS A 19 -30.16 3.75 32.67
C CYS A 19 -28.80 3.47 32.00
N ILE A 20 -27.89 4.46 31.95
CA ILE A 20 -26.54 4.29 31.38
C ILE A 20 -25.74 3.29 32.23
N ASN A 21 -25.82 3.36 33.56
CA ASN A 21 -25.11 2.44 34.42
C ASN A 21 -25.65 1.01 34.31
N SER A 22 -26.96 0.84 34.18
CA SER A 22 -27.58 -0.47 33.94
C SER A 22 -27.12 -1.06 32.62
N ALA A 23 -27.15 -0.29 31.53
CA ALA A 23 -26.68 -0.71 30.21
C ALA A 23 -25.18 -1.05 30.16
N LEU A 24 -24.35 -0.38 30.96
CA LEU A 24 -22.92 -0.67 31.08
C LEU A 24 -22.62 -1.96 31.84
N ASN A 25 -23.53 -2.42 32.68
CA ASN A 25 -23.39 -3.63 33.50
C ASN A 25 -23.99 -4.89 32.84
N GLU A 26 -24.77 -4.74 31.78
CA GLU A 26 -25.32 -5.88 31.04
C GLU A 26 -24.26 -6.54 30.13
N LYS A 27 -24.35 -7.88 29.99
CA LYS A 27 -23.47 -8.64 29.09
C LYS A 27 -23.71 -8.24 27.62
N ILE A 28 -22.74 -7.65 27.00
CA ILE A 28 -22.74 -6.98 25.68
C ILE A 28 -23.06 -7.94 24.50
N THR A 29 -23.21 -9.23 24.71
CA THR A 29 -23.35 -10.24 23.65
C THR A 29 -24.64 -10.15 22.82
N GLN A 30 -25.66 -9.48 23.30
CA GLN A 30 -26.97 -9.35 22.64
C GLN A 30 -27.31 -7.96 22.11
N MET A 31 -26.40 -6.99 22.23
CA MET A 31 -26.65 -5.61 21.80
C MET A 31 -26.36 -5.36 20.32
N PRO A 32 -27.12 -4.48 19.64
CA PRO A 32 -26.81 -4.03 18.30
C PRO A 32 -25.40 -3.42 18.21
N LYS A 33 -24.70 -3.64 17.11
CA LYS A 33 -23.29 -3.20 16.90
C LYS A 33 -23.07 -1.72 17.24
N ARG A 34 -23.98 -0.83 16.82
CA ARG A 34 -23.90 0.62 17.11
C ARG A 34 -23.92 0.95 18.61
N LEU A 35 -24.68 0.21 19.40
CA LEU A 35 -24.75 0.45 20.84
C LEU A 35 -23.46 -0.03 21.53
N LYS A 36 -22.85 -1.11 21.04
CA LYS A 36 -21.54 -1.59 21.51
C LYS A 36 -20.44 -0.56 21.30
N ASP A 37 -20.43 0.10 20.16
CA ASP A 37 -19.42 1.12 19.81
C ASP A 37 -19.57 2.36 20.69
N VAL A 38 -20.78 2.84 20.93
CA VAL A 38 -21.06 3.97 21.84
C VAL A 38 -20.65 3.63 23.27
N LEU A 39 -20.92 2.41 23.74
CA LEU A 39 -20.53 1.96 25.08
C LEU A 39 -19.01 1.81 25.23
N ALA A 40 -18.30 1.42 24.16
CA ALA A 40 -16.84 1.38 24.13
C ALA A 40 -16.24 2.78 24.28
N ILE A 41 -16.77 3.79 23.57
CA ILE A 41 -16.35 5.19 23.67
C ILE A 41 -16.59 5.74 25.09
N ILE A 42 -17.75 5.50 25.68
CA ILE A 42 -18.07 5.93 27.05
C ILE A 42 -17.14 5.28 28.06
N ARG A 43 -16.78 4.00 27.89
CA ARG A 43 -15.79 3.31 28.75
C ARG A 43 -14.40 3.91 28.63
N GLN A 44 -13.97 4.25 27.43
CA GLN A 44 -12.67 4.86 27.17
C GLN A 44 -12.57 6.27 27.77
N GLU A 45 -13.63 7.06 27.71
CA GLU A 45 -13.73 8.38 28.34
C GLU A 45 -13.72 8.30 29.88
N ARG A 46 -14.39 7.29 30.46
CA ARG A 46 -14.35 7.03 31.91
C ARG A 46 -12.95 6.60 32.38
N MET A 47 -12.24 5.80 31.63
CA MET A 47 -10.84 5.44 31.96
C MET A 47 -9.93 6.65 31.94
N LYS A 48 -10.13 7.59 31.01
CA LYS A 48 -9.38 8.87 30.99
C LYS A 48 -9.71 9.77 32.18
N GLN A 49 -10.95 9.79 32.65
CA GLN A 49 -11.37 10.58 33.81
C GLN A 49 -11.02 9.91 35.15
N GLY A 50 -10.96 8.58 35.23
CA GLY A 50 -10.58 7.83 36.43
C GLY A 50 -9.09 7.84 36.77
N ALA A 51 -8.24 8.27 35.85
CA ALA A 51 -6.80 8.41 36.09
C ALA A 51 -6.43 9.60 36.98
N VAL A 52 -7.40 10.41 37.43
CA VAL A 52 -7.19 11.60 38.26
C VAL A 52 -7.56 11.39 39.73
N SER A 53 -8.20 10.27 40.11
CA SER A 53 -8.53 9.98 41.52
C SER A 53 -8.15 8.54 41.88
N GLY A 54 -7.08 8.38 42.62
CA GLY A 54 -6.63 7.09 43.13
C GLY A 54 -7.61 6.48 44.14
N GLY A 55 -7.96 5.20 43.90
CA GLY A 55 -8.73 4.38 44.84
C GLY A 55 -8.82 2.95 44.28
N SER A 56 -8.13 2.05 44.98
CA SER A 56 -8.03 0.63 44.69
C SER A 56 -9.39 -0.09 44.77
N VAL A 57 -9.76 -0.88 43.76
CA VAL A 57 -10.69 -2.00 43.90
C VAL A 57 -10.15 -3.21 43.13
N ALA A 58 -10.09 -4.32 43.88
CA ALA A 58 -9.55 -5.61 43.48
C ALA A 58 -10.35 -6.30 42.36
N GLY A 59 -9.63 -6.97 41.52
CA GLY A 59 -9.78 -8.12 40.67
C GLY A 59 -11.16 -8.70 40.30
N TYR A 60 -11.34 -8.76 38.98
CA TYR A 60 -11.93 -9.93 38.32
C TYR A 60 -11.22 -10.09 36.95
N GLU A 61 -10.41 -11.15 36.86
CA GLU A 61 -9.77 -11.56 35.61
C GLU A 61 -10.80 -12.23 34.70
N GLY A 62 -11.28 -11.51 33.69
CA GLY A 62 -11.90 -12.07 32.52
C GLY A 62 -10.86 -12.20 31.41
N GLN A 63 -10.65 -13.39 30.89
CA GLN A 63 -9.81 -13.64 29.71
C GLN A 63 -10.33 -12.81 28.52
N GLU A 64 -9.77 -11.64 28.32
CA GLU A 64 -9.88 -10.92 27.05
C GLU A 64 -8.91 -11.57 26.07
N ASN A 65 -9.45 -12.11 24.99
CA ASN A 65 -8.68 -12.34 23.76
C ASN A 65 -8.17 -10.98 23.30
N ALA A 66 -6.95 -10.65 23.68
CA ALA A 66 -6.23 -9.51 23.14
C ALA A 66 -5.99 -9.78 21.64
N THR A 67 -6.87 -9.27 20.80
CA THR A 67 -6.49 -8.91 19.44
C THR A 67 -5.41 -7.86 19.61
N ASP A 68 -4.17 -8.19 19.28
CA ASP A 68 -3.07 -7.24 19.19
C ASP A 68 -3.54 -6.12 18.25
N GLU A 69 -4.04 -5.02 18.82
CA GLU A 69 -4.28 -3.79 18.06
C GLU A 69 -2.93 -3.37 17.52
N VAL A 70 -2.74 -3.56 16.22
CA VAL A 70 -1.65 -2.93 15.49
C VAL A 70 -1.84 -1.44 15.74
N ASN A 71 -0.95 -0.83 16.51
CA ASN A 71 -0.99 0.59 16.82
C ASN A 71 -0.66 1.35 15.52
N VAL A 72 -1.70 1.52 14.71
CA VAL A 72 -1.61 2.08 13.36
C VAL A 72 -1.51 3.59 13.50
N LYS A 73 -0.41 4.15 13.01
CA LYS A 73 -0.19 5.59 13.02
C LYS A 73 -1.25 6.30 12.19
N ASP A 74 -1.67 7.46 12.66
CA ASP A 74 -2.63 8.31 11.96
C ASP A 74 -2.05 8.80 10.61
N GLU A 75 -2.90 8.98 9.61
CA GLU A 75 -2.55 9.55 8.30
C GLU A 75 -1.87 10.93 8.42
N MET A 76 -2.29 11.74 9.41
CA MET A 76 -1.66 13.02 9.73
C MET A 76 -0.23 12.90 10.22
N PHE A 77 0.13 11.80 10.91
CA PHE A 77 1.51 11.53 11.28
C PHE A 77 2.41 11.39 10.05
N TYR A 78 1.95 10.64 9.04
CA TYR A 78 2.69 10.47 7.81
C TYR A 78 2.76 11.74 6.98
N PHE A 79 1.65 12.49 6.87
CA PHE A 79 1.66 13.79 6.19
C PHE A 79 2.65 14.77 6.82
N ASN A 80 2.66 14.90 8.14
CA ASN A 80 3.58 15.77 8.88
C ASN A 80 5.05 15.34 8.75
N SER A 81 5.30 14.07 8.45
CA SER A 81 6.63 13.52 8.22
C SER A 81 7.13 13.74 6.78
N LEU A 82 6.25 14.17 5.87
CA LEU A 82 6.63 14.43 4.48
C LEU A 82 7.33 15.79 4.36
N PRO A 83 8.51 15.84 3.74
CA PRO A 83 9.11 17.12 3.37
C PRO A 83 8.33 17.76 2.21
N LYS A 84 8.72 18.98 1.83
CA LYS A 84 8.11 19.68 0.69
C LYS A 84 8.21 18.82 -0.58
N MET A 85 7.06 18.40 -1.10
CA MET A 85 6.95 17.63 -2.31
C MET A 85 7.23 18.45 -3.58
N PRO A 86 7.72 17.81 -4.66
CA PRO A 86 7.89 18.50 -5.95
C PRO A 86 6.55 18.87 -6.60
N GLN A 87 6.62 19.80 -7.54
CA GLN A 87 5.49 20.20 -8.38
C GLN A 87 4.83 18.96 -9.02
N GLY A 88 3.54 19.00 -9.20
CA GLY A 88 2.69 17.89 -9.61
C GLY A 88 2.28 17.03 -8.42
N VAL A 89 3.24 16.49 -7.65
CA VAL A 89 2.93 15.73 -6.43
C VAL A 89 2.33 16.65 -5.36
N LYS A 90 2.94 17.83 -5.14
CA LYS A 90 2.41 18.82 -4.20
C LYS A 90 1.00 19.26 -4.55
N GLU A 91 0.74 19.63 -5.80
CA GLU A 91 -0.59 20.02 -6.26
C GLU A 91 -1.62 18.90 -6.10
N SER A 92 -1.21 17.65 -6.30
CA SER A 92 -2.06 16.47 -6.07
C SER A 92 -2.45 16.32 -4.59
N VAL A 93 -1.50 16.52 -3.69
CA VAL A 93 -1.76 16.49 -2.24
C VAL A 93 -2.63 17.66 -1.79
N ASP A 94 -2.31 18.87 -2.27
CA ASP A 94 -3.06 20.08 -1.94
C ASP A 94 -4.53 19.99 -2.41
N ALA A 95 -4.79 19.30 -3.52
CA ALA A 95 -6.13 19.13 -4.09
C ALA A 95 -7.02 18.19 -3.27
N VAL A 96 -6.46 17.24 -2.51
CA VAL A 96 -7.23 16.25 -1.72
C VAL A 96 -7.13 16.51 -0.22
N GLY A 97 -6.21 17.36 0.20
CA GLY A 97 -5.95 17.69 1.59
C GLY A 97 -5.03 16.72 2.31
N PRO A 98 -4.56 17.12 3.52
CA PRO A 98 -3.53 16.39 4.26
C PRO A 98 -3.96 14.98 4.67
N ALA A 99 -5.21 14.75 4.99
CA ALA A 99 -5.74 13.45 5.39
C ALA A 99 -5.70 12.38 4.28
N LEU A 100 -5.69 12.80 3.02
CA LEU A 100 -5.59 11.91 1.85
C LEU A 100 -4.22 12.02 1.15
N ALA A 101 -3.22 12.64 1.77
CA ALA A 101 -1.90 12.84 1.19
C ALA A 101 -1.22 11.51 0.80
N MET A 102 -1.17 10.54 1.71
CA MET A 102 -0.55 9.24 1.45
C MET A 102 -1.35 8.40 0.44
N PRO A 103 -2.70 8.31 0.53
CA PRO A 103 -3.52 7.70 -0.50
C PRO A 103 -3.31 8.29 -1.89
N VAL A 104 -3.30 9.63 -2.05
CA VAL A 104 -3.11 10.24 -3.37
C VAL A 104 -1.70 10.03 -3.91
N ILE A 105 -0.65 10.11 -3.08
CA ILE A 105 0.73 9.78 -3.50
C ILE A 105 0.80 8.33 -3.99
N SER A 106 0.16 7.40 -3.28
CA SER A 106 0.09 6.00 -3.68
C SER A 106 -0.65 5.80 -5.01
N ALA A 107 -1.67 6.62 -5.28
CA ALA A 107 -2.46 6.55 -6.51
C ALA A 107 -1.78 7.22 -7.72
N ILE A 108 -1.06 8.33 -7.53
CA ILE A 108 -0.41 9.03 -8.66
C ILE A 108 0.90 8.38 -9.11
N CYS A 109 1.63 7.69 -8.22
CA CYS A 109 2.88 7.04 -8.60
C CYS A 109 2.73 6.04 -9.76
N PRO A 110 1.70 5.18 -9.85
CA PRO A 110 1.45 4.37 -11.04
C PRO A 110 1.18 5.20 -12.30
N ALA A 111 0.46 6.33 -12.22
CA ALA A 111 0.24 7.22 -13.36
C ALA A 111 1.55 7.87 -13.83
N ILE A 112 2.38 8.34 -12.90
CA ILE A 112 3.72 8.88 -13.20
C ILE A 112 4.60 7.80 -13.84
N GLY A 113 4.58 6.57 -13.30
CA GLY A 113 5.33 5.44 -13.86
C GLY A 113 4.88 5.09 -15.29
N MET A 114 3.59 5.21 -15.59
CA MET A 114 3.05 5.05 -16.95
C MET A 114 3.54 6.15 -17.88
N LEU A 115 3.60 7.40 -17.44
CA LEU A 115 4.09 8.53 -18.25
C LEU A 115 5.60 8.39 -18.50
N ALA A 116 6.39 8.07 -17.49
CA ALA A 116 7.83 7.85 -17.60
C ALA A 116 8.17 6.44 -18.16
N THR A 117 7.49 6.05 -19.21
CA THR A 117 7.46 4.67 -19.73
C THR A 117 8.82 4.11 -20.14
N GLY A 118 9.76 4.95 -20.55
CA GLY A 118 11.11 4.55 -20.95
C GLY A 118 12.12 4.44 -19.80
N VAL A 119 11.75 4.86 -18.59
CA VAL A 119 12.67 4.90 -17.46
C VAL A 119 12.78 3.53 -16.80
N LYS A 120 14.04 3.12 -16.52
CA LYS A 120 14.34 1.95 -15.69
C LYS A 120 15.30 2.35 -14.58
N VAL A 121 15.03 1.89 -13.38
CA VAL A 121 15.86 2.15 -12.20
C VAL A 121 16.51 0.87 -11.70
N ALA A 122 17.77 0.94 -11.30
CA ALA A 122 18.45 -0.16 -10.64
C ALA A 122 17.87 -0.37 -9.22
N VAL A 123 17.47 -1.59 -8.94
CA VAL A 123 17.01 -2.02 -7.61
C VAL A 123 17.70 -3.34 -7.29
N HIS A 124 18.56 -3.33 -6.28
CA HIS A 124 19.35 -4.49 -5.86
C HIS A 124 20.07 -5.18 -7.04
N GLY A 125 20.70 -4.37 -7.91
CA GLY A 125 21.47 -4.85 -9.05
C GLY A 125 20.66 -5.29 -10.27
N LYS A 126 19.33 -5.12 -10.27
CA LYS A 126 18.46 -5.42 -11.41
C LYS A 126 17.78 -4.17 -11.93
N MET A 127 17.75 -3.99 -13.25
CA MET A 127 16.99 -2.90 -13.88
C MET A 127 15.51 -3.20 -13.85
N ASN A 128 14.73 -2.30 -13.28
CA ASN A 128 13.29 -2.41 -13.13
C ASN A 128 12.60 -1.23 -13.81
N SER A 129 11.54 -1.51 -14.55
CA SER A 129 10.59 -0.48 -15.01
C SER A 129 9.77 0.04 -13.85
N LEU A 130 9.12 1.18 -14.04
CA LEU A 130 8.29 1.83 -13.02
C LEU A 130 6.87 1.26 -12.98
N ASN A 131 6.77 -0.08 -12.97
CA ASN A 131 5.49 -0.78 -12.86
C ASN A 131 5.03 -0.77 -11.41
N LEU A 132 3.83 -0.25 -11.17
CA LEU A 132 3.23 -0.12 -9.85
C LEU A 132 1.76 -0.54 -9.88
N ILE A 133 1.31 -1.16 -8.82
CA ILE A 133 -0.09 -1.53 -8.58
C ILE A 133 -0.49 -0.95 -7.24
N SER A 134 -1.52 -0.11 -7.23
CA SER A 134 -2.00 0.53 -6.00
C SER A 134 -3.47 0.23 -5.74
N TYR A 135 -3.80 0.07 -4.48
CA TYR A 135 -5.17 -0.05 -4.02
C TYR A 135 -5.44 0.93 -2.88
N ILE A 136 -6.41 1.81 -3.08
CA ILE A 136 -6.85 2.76 -2.07
C ILE A 136 -8.08 2.18 -1.39
N ALA A 137 -7.90 1.69 -0.18
CA ALA A 137 -8.94 1.08 0.62
C ALA A 137 -9.62 2.11 1.53
N GLY A 138 -10.93 2.17 1.47
CA GLY A 138 -11.69 3.05 2.37
C GLY A 138 -13.16 2.68 2.37
N ASP A 139 -13.84 2.97 3.45
CA ASP A 139 -15.26 2.75 3.60
C ASP A 139 -16.08 3.67 2.66
N PHE A 140 -17.39 3.49 2.61
CA PHE A 140 -18.26 4.40 1.87
C PHE A 140 -18.12 5.83 2.44
N ALA A 141 -18.23 6.83 1.57
CA ALA A 141 -18.10 8.24 1.90
C ALA A 141 -16.75 8.67 2.52
N SER A 142 -15.69 7.88 2.39
CA SER A 142 -14.34 8.17 2.95
C SER A 142 -13.50 9.15 2.12
N GLY A 143 -14.08 9.83 1.14
CA GLY A 143 -13.39 10.86 0.33
C GLY A 143 -12.57 10.31 -0.85
N LYS A 144 -12.60 9.01 -1.13
CA LYS A 144 -11.86 8.39 -2.27
C LYS A 144 -12.11 9.05 -3.62
N GLY A 145 -13.32 9.59 -3.84
CA GLY A 145 -13.70 10.24 -5.09
C GLY A 145 -12.88 11.49 -5.43
N SER A 146 -12.24 12.13 -4.45
CA SER A 146 -11.36 13.29 -4.70
C SER A 146 -10.07 12.94 -5.45
N ILE A 147 -9.70 11.66 -5.50
CA ILE A 147 -8.50 11.16 -6.20
C ILE A 147 -8.73 11.12 -7.72
N ASP A 148 -9.96 10.87 -8.19
CA ASP A 148 -10.27 10.73 -9.63
C ASP A 148 -9.91 11.96 -10.45
N PRO A 149 -10.31 13.21 -10.08
CA PRO A 149 -9.88 14.40 -10.81
C PRO A 149 -8.36 14.57 -10.90
N VAL A 150 -7.63 14.17 -9.86
CA VAL A 150 -6.17 14.23 -9.82
C VAL A 150 -5.55 13.24 -10.80
N ILE A 151 -6.00 11.98 -10.79
CA ILE A 151 -5.57 10.97 -11.78
C ILE A 151 -5.95 11.43 -13.19
N GLY A 152 -7.14 12.04 -13.35
CA GLY A 152 -7.58 12.63 -14.60
C GLY A 152 -6.61 13.69 -15.14
N ALA A 153 -6.08 14.55 -14.28
CA ALA A 153 -5.08 15.56 -14.66
C ALA A 153 -3.75 14.92 -15.11
N TRP A 154 -3.23 13.95 -14.36
CA TRP A 154 -2.00 13.23 -14.73
C TRP A 154 -2.10 12.47 -16.05
N THR A 155 -3.27 11.94 -16.37
CA THR A 155 -3.47 11.09 -17.55
C THR A 155 -4.11 11.82 -18.74
N SER A 156 -4.35 13.13 -18.63
CA SER A 156 -5.13 13.90 -19.61
C SER A 156 -4.60 13.80 -21.04
N GLU A 157 -3.32 14.01 -21.28
CA GLU A 157 -2.72 13.94 -22.61
C GLU A 157 -2.80 12.54 -23.23
N VAL A 158 -2.58 11.49 -22.44
CA VAL A 158 -2.70 10.11 -22.90
C VAL A 158 -4.15 9.79 -23.24
N LYS A 159 -5.10 10.24 -22.43
CA LYS A 159 -6.54 10.06 -22.71
C LYS A 159 -6.98 10.79 -23.96
N GLU A 160 -6.45 11.98 -24.26
CA GLU A 160 -6.75 12.69 -25.51
C GLU A 160 -6.23 11.91 -26.74
N MET A 161 -5.01 11.36 -26.66
CA MET A 161 -4.50 10.48 -27.72
C MET A 161 -5.35 9.22 -27.86
N ASP A 162 -5.73 8.61 -26.75
CA ASP A 162 -6.58 7.41 -26.75
C ASP A 162 -7.96 7.67 -27.36
N LYS A 163 -8.55 8.86 -27.16
CA LYS A 163 -9.81 9.25 -27.83
C LYS A 163 -9.68 9.25 -29.35
N MET A 164 -8.55 9.73 -29.87
CA MET A 164 -8.29 9.70 -31.32
C MET A 164 -8.21 8.27 -31.86
N TYR A 165 -7.60 7.36 -31.09
CA TYR A 165 -7.55 5.94 -31.44
C TYR A 165 -8.93 5.28 -31.35
N GLN A 166 -9.70 5.57 -30.30
CA GLN A 166 -11.07 5.08 -30.14
C GLN A 166 -12.00 5.52 -31.30
N GLN A 167 -11.86 6.76 -31.77
CA GLN A 167 -12.60 7.22 -32.96
C GLN A 167 -12.30 6.37 -34.20
N LYS A 168 -11.02 6.04 -34.45
CA LYS A 168 -10.64 5.15 -35.54
C LYS A 168 -11.21 3.74 -35.41
N GLU A 169 -11.26 3.22 -34.16
CA GLU A 169 -11.92 1.94 -33.89
C GLU A 169 -13.42 1.99 -34.14
N ASP A 170 -14.09 3.07 -33.77
CA ASP A 170 -15.52 3.25 -34.00
C ASP A 170 -15.84 3.37 -35.49
N GLU A 171 -15.00 4.08 -36.25
CA GLU A 171 -15.11 4.12 -37.73
C GLU A 171 -14.92 2.73 -38.33
N TRP A 172 -13.94 1.96 -37.87
CA TRP A 172 -13.74 0.58 -38.32
C TRP A 172 -14.95 -0.29 -37.98
N ARG A 173 -15.48 -0.21 -36.75
CA ARG A 173 -16.69 -0.94 -36.36
C ARG A 173 -17.91 -0.57 -37.20
N ALA A 174 -18.06 0.69 -37.56
CA ALA A 174 -19.11 1.17 -38.44
C ALA A 174 -18.97 0.57 -39.87
N LYS A 175 -17.77 0.59 -40.45
CA LYS A 175 -17.45 -0.01 -41.74
C LYS A 175 -17.70 -1.52 -41.73
N LYS A 176 -17.24 -2.22 -40.67
CA LYS A 176 -17.45 -3.66 -40.51
C LYS A 176 -18.93 -4.05 -40.44
N ARG A 177 -19.77 -3.23 -39.74
CA ARG A 177 -21.23 -3.46 -39.71
C ARG A 177 -21.92 -3.19 -41.06
N ALA A 178 -21.41 -2.22 -41.82
CA ALA A 178 -21.94 -1.87 -43.12
C ALA A 178 -21.55 -2.88 -44.24
N ALA A 179 -20.45 -3.63 -44.05
CA ALA A 179 -19.99 -4.62 -45.02
C ALA A 179 -20.96 -5.81 -45.13
N LYS A 180 -21.57 -6.00 -46.31
CA LYS A 180 -22.55 -7.06 -46.58
C LYS A 180 -21.91 -8.44 -46.73
N ASN A 181 -20.64 -8.51 -47.15
CA ASN A 181 -19.91 -9.75 -47.43
C ASN A 181 -18.74 -9.92 -46.49
N LYS A 182 -18.49 -11.16 -46.00
CA LYS A 182 -17.32 -11.47 -45.16
C LYS A 182 -15.97 -11.18 -45.83
N LYS A 183 -15.91 -11.26 -47.19
CA LYS A 183 -14.69 -10.96 -47.96
C LYS A 183 -14.34 -9.47 -48.06
N GLU A 184 -15.29 -8.59 -47.76
CA GLU A 184 -15.13 -7.11 -47.81
C GLU A 184 -14.99 -6.50 -46.42
N GLN A 185 -14.89 -7.33 -45.39
CA GLN A 185 -14.73 -6.82 -44.02
C GLN A 185 -13.35 -6.17 -43.85
N PRO A 186 -13.31 -4.93 -43.34
CA PRO A 186 -12.05 -4.24 -43.10
C PRO A 186 -11.27 -4.93 -41.97
N GLU A 187 -9.95 -5.01 -42.13
CA GLU A 187 -9.05 -5.53 -41.11
C GLU A 187 -9.12 -4.69 -39.84
N GLU A 188 -9.04 -5.32 -38.69
CA GLU A 188 -9.09 -4.65 -37.39
C GLU A 188 -7.83 -3.84 -37.15
N PRO A 189 -7.95 -2.54 -36.86
CA PRO A 189 -6.77 -1.71 -36.59
C PRO A 189 -6.19 -2.03 -35.21
N LYS A 190 -4.90 -2.35 -35.14
CA LYS A 190 -4.14 -2.55 -33.91
C LYS A 190 -3.65 -1.19 -33.39
N LEU A 191 -4.47 -0.51 -32.59
CA LEU A 191 -4.21 0.84 -32.12
C LEU A 191 -3.62 0.83 -30.69
N PRO A 192 -2.60 1.67 -30.41
CA PRO A 192 -1.88 1.67 -29.15
C PRO A 192 -2.61 2.46 -28.04
N VAL A 193 -3.85 2.07 -27.74
CA VAL A 193 -4.61 2.60 -26.61
C VAL A 193 -3.94 2.21 -25.30
N ARG A 194 -3.69 3.17 -24.43
CA ARG A 194 -2.91 2.95 -23.21
C ARG A 194 -3.76 3.02 -21.94
N CYS A 195 -4.84 3.81 -21.89
CA CYS A 195 -5.76 3.83 -20.76
C CYS A 195 -6.82 2.72 -20.93
N LEU A 196 -6.65 1.64 -20.19
CA LEU A 196 -7.44 0.41 -20.34
C LEU A 196 -8.38 0.21 -19.16
N THR A 197 -9.63 -0.18 -19.46
CA THR A 197 -10.59 -0.52 -18.40
C THR A 197 -10.30 -1.89 -17.79
N LEU A 198 -10.48 -2.02 -16.46
CA LEU A 198 -10.47 -3.32 -15.77
C LEU A 198 -11.77 -4.11 -15.96
N ASN A 199 -12.81 -3.48 -16.50
CA ASN A 199 -14.03 -4.18 -16.91
C ASN A 199 -13.84 -4.87 -18.27
N ASN A 200 -13.03 -5.91 -18.30
CA ASN A 200 -12.54 -6.54 -19.50
C ASN A 200 -12.42 -8.07 -19.33
N THR A 201 -12.17 -8.80 -20.42
CA THR A 201 -11.71 -10.19 -20.36
C THR A 201 -10.18 -10.25 -20.41
N VAL A 202 -9.59 -11.32 -19.88
CA VAL A 202 -8.13 -11.56 -19.95
C VAL A 202 -7.63 -11.55 -21.39
N ALA A 203 -8.40 -12.13 -22.33
CA ALA A 203 -8.04 -12.19 -23.74
C ALA A 203 -7.96 -10.79 -24.37
N ASN A 204 -9.03 -10.00 -24.26
CA ASN A 204 -9.06 -8.67 -24.86
C ASN A 204 -8.04 -7.72 -24.18
N LEU A 205 -7.85 -7.84 -22.85
CA LEU A 205 -6.85 -7.05 -22.16
C LEU A 205 -5.44 -7.40 -22.62
N ALA A 206 -5.15 -8.70 -22.82
CA ALA A 206 -3.84 -9.16 -23.32
C ALA A 206 -3.55 -8.60 -24.73
N GLU A 207 -4.54 -8.60 -25.61
CA GLU A 207 -4.43 -8.02 -26.95
C GLU A 207 -4.17 -6.51 -26.89
N ARG A 208 -4.94 -5.78 -26.06
CA ARG A 208 -4.72 -4.34 -25.83
C ARG A 208 -3.32 -4.04 -25.31
N LEU A 209 -2.84 -4.83 -24.36
CA LEU A 209 -1.49 -4.67 -23.79
C LEU A 209 -0.40 -4.99 -24.83
N ALA A 210 -0.62 -5.95 -25.72
CA ALA A 210 0.30 -6.25 -26.82
C ALA A 210 0.40 -5.08 -27.82
N ASN A 211 -0.69 -4.34 -28.02
CA ASN A 211 -0.75 -3.21 -28.96
C ASN A 211 -0.16 -1.90 -28.42
N THR A 212 0.35 -1.85 -27.18
CA THR A 212 0.89 -0.61 -26.58
C THR A 212 2.26 -0.16 -27.11
N GLU A 213 2.80 -0.84 -28.12
CA GLU A 213 4.11 -0.51 -28.74
C GLU A 213 5.27 -0.44 -27.72
N GLY A 214 5.25 -1.30 -26.71
CA GLY A 214 6.28 -1.32 -25.66
C GLY A 214 6.20 -0.17 -24.65
N LYS A 215 5.10 0.61 -24.67
CA LYS A 215 4.82 1.64 -23.67
C LYS A 215 3.98 1.07 -22.54
N HIS A 216 4.06 1.70 -21.36
CA HIS A 216 3.19 1.31 -20.25
C HIS A 216 1.72 1.63 -20.53
N ALA A 217 0.85 0.65 -20.31
CA ALA A 217 -0.58 0.88 -20.16
C ALA A 217 -0.90 1.33 -18.72
N PHE A 218 -2.08 1.90 -18.56
CA PHE A 218 -2.61 2.35 -17.29
C PHE A 218 -4.07 1.97 -17.13
N SER A 219 -4.43 1.50 -15.96
CA SER A 219 -5.83 1.24 -15.59
C SER A 219 -6.16 1.92 -14.29
N PHE A 220 -7.26 2.63 -14.27
CA PHE A 220 -7.82 3.24 -13.07
C PHE A 220 -9.29 2.83 -12.93
N THR A 221 -9.68 2.42 -11.72
CA THR A 221 -11.08 2.22 -11.37
C THR A 221 -11.38 2.88 -10.03
N PRO A 222 -12.36 3.80 -9.98
CA PRO A 222 -12.80 4.42 -8.73
C PRO A 222 -13.61 3.46 -7.86
N GLU A 223 -14.14 2.36 -8.46
CA GLU A 223 -14.99 1.37 -7.79
C GLU A 223 -14.49 -0.05 -8.07
N ALA A 224 -13.53 -0.51 -7.28
CA ALA A 224 -12.96 -1.86 -7.41
C ALA A 224 -13.96 -2.98 -7.06
N ASP A 225 -15.07 -2.66 -6.40
CA ASP A 225 -16.13 -3.61 -6.05
C ASP A 225 -16.71 -4.31 -7.30
N THR A 226 -16.90 -3.55 -8.39
CA THR A 226 -17.38 -4.09 -9.67
C THR A 226 -16.39 -5.03 -10.33
N VAL A 227 -15.10 -4.72 -10.23
CA VAL A 227 -14.00 -5.56 -10.74
C VAL A 227 -13.88 -6.82 -9.90
N ALA A 228 -13.91 -6.69 -8.57
CA ALA A 228 -13.77 -7.80 -7.64
C ALA A 228 -14.87 -8.87 -7.79
N GLN A 229 -16.09 -8.47 -8.18
CA GLN A 229 -17.18 -9.41 -8.47
C GLN A 229 -16.89 -10.26 -9.72
N LYS A 230 -16.30 -9.67 -10.76
CA LYS A 230 -15.98 -10.35 -12.02
C LYS A 230 -14.77 -11.27 -11.91
N TRP A 231 -13.81 -10.96 -11.05
CA TRP A 231 -12.59 -11.75 -10.89
C TRP A 231 -12.81 -13.15 -10.29
N LYS A 232 -14.02 -13.49 -9.92
CA LYS A 232 -14.41 -14.88 -9.60
C LYS A 232 -14.42 -15.82 -10.81
N SER A 233 -14.48 -15.26 -12.02
CA SER A 233 -14.42 -16.03 -13.27
C SER A 233 -12.99 -16.14 -13.75
N ALA A 234 -12.55 -17.35 -14.13
CA ALA A 234 -11.23 -17.58 -14.74
C ALA A 234 -11.00 -16.75 -16.02
N MET A 235 -12.06 -16.34 -16.71
CA MET A 235 -11.97 -15.49 -17.91
C MET A 235 -11.65 -14.03 -17.60
N SER A 236 -11.74 -13.60 -16.35
CA SER A 236 -11.53 -12.21 -15.89
C SER A 236 -10.60 -12.11 -14.69
N ASP A 237 -9.90 -13.19 -14.32
CA ASP A 237 -8.87 -13.15 -13.25
C ASP A 237 -7.55 -12.63 -13.82
N PHE A 238 -7.25 -11.38 -13.50
CA PHE A 238 -6.01 -10.72 -13.93
C PHE A 238 -4.85 -10.91 -12.95
N SER A 239 -5.00 -11.67 -11.88
CA SER A 239 -3.99 -11.79 -10.81
C SER A 239 -2.63 -12.26 -11.33
N VAL A 240 -2.61 -13.19 -12.29
CA VAL A 240 -1.39 -13.66 -12.95
C VAL A 240 -0.75 -12.54 -13.77
N MET A 241 -1.54 -11.84 -14.60
CA MET A 241 -1.06 -10.73 -15.43
C MET A 241 -0.50 -9.60 -14.55
N LEU A 242 -1.18 -9.25 -13.45
CA LEU A 242 -0.72 -8.22 -12.51
C LEU A 242 0.61 -8.60 -11.84
N ARG A 243 0.78 -9.87 -11.46
CA ARG A 243 2.06 -10.34 -10.91
C ARG A 243 3.21 -10.27 -11.93
N GLN A 244 2.94 -10.60 -13.18
CA GLN A 244 3.90 -10.50 -14.28
C GLN A 244 4.17 -9.03 -14.65
N ALA A 245 3.13 -8.21 -14.69
CA ALA A 245 3.25 -6.76 -14.92
C ALA A 245 4.12 -6.10 -13.85
N TYR A 246 3.91 -6.39 -12.55
CA TYR A 246 4.75 -5.85 -11.48
C TYR A 246 6.24 -6.15 -11.68
N ASN A 247 6.58 -7.33 -12.18
CA ASN A 247 7.96 -7.73 -12.45
C ASN A 247 8.46 -7.24 -13.83
N GLY A 248 7.57 -6.81 -14.75
CA GLY A 248 7.90 -6.47 -16.13
C GLY A 248 8.40 -7.67 -16.93
N THR A 249 7.90 -8.88 -16.63
CA THR A 249 8.28 -10.13 -17.33
C THR A 249 7.42 -10.34 -18.58
N SER A 250 7.75 -11.34 -19.38
CA SER A 250 6.96 -11.73 -20.55
C SER A 250 5.58 -12.24 -20.17
N TYR A 251 4.65 -12.09 -21.09
CA TYR A 251 3.32 -12.68 -21.01
C TYR A 251 2.95 -13.28 -22.37
N GLU A 252 2.53 -14.53 -22.35
CA GLU A 252 2.17 -15.28 -23.54
C GLU A 252 0.78 -15.86 -23.37
N ARG A 253 0.03 -15.84 -24.45
CA ARG A 253 -1.27 -16.48 -24.56
C ARG A 253 -1.41 -17.11 -25.92
N GLU A 254 -1.65 -18.40 -25.94
CA GLU A 254 -1.89 -19.19 -27.15
C GLU A 254 -3.30 -19.83 -27.10
N ALA A 255 -3.94 -19.88 -28.24
CA ALA A 255 -5.19 -20.60 -28.43
C ALA A 255 -5.23 -21.25 -29.81
N ARG A 256 -5.94 -22.37 -29.94
CA ARG A 256 -5.99 -23.16 -31.18
C ARG A 256 -6.89 -22.56 -32.26
N SER A 257 -7.89 -21.75 -31.87
CA SER A 257 -8.83 -21.15 -32.83
C SER A 257 -8.17 -20.02 -33.59
N ALA A 258 -8.38 -19.92 -34.89
CA ALA A 258 -7.88 -18.84 -35.73
C ALA A 258 -8.42 -17.46 -35.31
N ASP A 259 -9.63 -17.42 -34.77
CA ASP A 259 -10.28 -16.19 -34.28
C ASP A 259 -9.93 -15.86 -32.80
N ALA A 260 -9.13 -16.70 -32.16
CA ALA A 260 -8.78 -16.49 -30.78
C ALA A 260 -7.54 -15.57 -30.63
N VAL A 261 -7.52 -14.84 -29.54
CA VAL A 261 -6.42 -13.91 -29.22
C VAL A 261 -5.15 -14.70 -28.89
N ASN A 262 -4.15 -14.58 -29.75
CA ASN A 262 -2.78 -15.06 -29.55
C ASN A 262 -1.86 -13.87 -29.42
N VAL A 263 -1.14 -13.77 -28.30
CA VAL A 263 -0.23 -12.66 -28.02
C VAL A 263 1.07 -13.16 -27.41
N HIS A 264 2.16 -12.49 -27.81
CA HIS A 264 3.47 -12.62 -27.21
C HIS A 264 3.96 -11.24 -26.83
N ILE A 265 4.08 -10.99 -25.52
CA ILE A 265 4.51 -9.71 -24.95
C ILE A 265 5.84 -9.97 -24.26
N GLU A 266 6.93 -9.44 -24.79
CA GLU A 266 8.27 -9.62 -24.19
C GLU A 266 8.38 -9.01 -22.78
N ARG A 267 7.73 -7.85 -22.60
CA ARG A 267 7.72 -7.12 -21.34
C ARG A 267 6.33 -6.57 -21.09
N LEU A 268 5.65 -7.13 -20.10
CA LEU A 268 4.34 -6.67 -19.69
C LEU A 268 4.45 -5.40 -18.86
N LEU A 269 4.14 -4.25 -19.47
CA LEU A 269 4.24 -2.92 -18.88
C LEU A 269 2.84 -2.39 -18.59
N TRP A 270 2.39 -2.56 -17.36
CA TRP A 270 1.02 -2.20 -16.98
C TRP A 270 0.98 -1.68 -15.54
N ASN A 271 0.49 -0.46 -15.36
CA ASN A 271 0.29 0.21 -14.09
C ASN A 271 -1.20 0.27 -13.75
N VAL A 272 -1.54 -0.01 -12.50
CA VAL A 272 -2.93 -0.14 -12.09
C VAL A 272 -3.20 0.60 -10.79
N VAL A 273 -4.32 1.32 -10.76
CA VAL A 273 -4.85 1.98 -9.55
C VAL A 273 -6.31 1.56 -9.36
N MET A 274 -6.61 1.09 -8.18
CA MET A 274 -7.96 0.68 -7.78
C MET A 274 -8.36 1.43 -6.51
N CYS A 275 -9.57 1.97 -6.47
CA CYS A 275 -10.18 2.49 -5.25
C CYS A 275 -11.39 1.63 -4.90
N GLY A 276 -11.54 1.25 -3.66
CA GLY A 276 -12.66 0.40 -3.25
C GLY A 276 -12.75 0.20 -1.73
N THR A 277 -13.70 -0.62 -1.33
CA THR A 277 -13.85 -1.01 0.07
C THR A 277 -12.78 -2.02 0.50
N PRO A 278 -12.50 -2.18 1.80
CA PRO A 278 -11.67 -3.28 2.30
C PRO A 278 -12.19 -4.66 1.87
N ASP A 279 -13.49 -4.85 1.81
CA ASP A 279 -14.09 -6.11 1.34
C ASP A 279 -13.79 -6.40 -0.13
N ALA A 280 -13.79 -5.38 -0.98
CA ALA A 280 -13.39 -5.52 -2.37
C ALA A 280 -11.91 -5.86 -2.51
N LEU A 281 -11.04 -5.25 -1.68
CA LEU A 281 -9.62 -5.60 -1.62
C LEU A 281 -9.43 -7.09 -1.32
N TYR A 282 -10.16 -7.63 -0.34
CA TYR A 282 -10.06 -9.04 0.02
C TYR A 282 -10.63 -9.99 -1.04
N ARG A 283 -11.52 -9.50 -1.91
CA ARG A 283 -11.99 -10.25 -3.09
C ARG A 283 -10.99 -10.22 -4.24
N VAL A 284 -10.32 -9.09 -4.45
CA VAL A 284 -9.23 -8.92 -5.42
C VAL A 284 -8.04 -9.78 -5.03
N VAL A 285 -7.70 -9.81 -3.74
CA VAL A 285 -6.62 -10.61 -3.17
C VAL A 285 -7.21 -11.87 -2.54
N SER A 286 -7.59 -12.84 -3.35
CA SER A 286 -8.21 -14.09 -2.90
C SER A 286 -7.21 -15.14 -2.40
N ASN A 287 -5.94 -15.06 -2.81
CA ASN A 287 -4.87 -15.99 -2.43
C ASN A 287 -3.71 -15.26 -1.75
N TYR A 288 -3.38 -15.68 -0.54
CA TYR A 288 -2.33 -15.07 0.30
C TYR A 288 -0.99 -15.84 0.25
N THR A 289 -0.92 -16.96 -0.46
CA THR A 289 0.28 -17.78 -0.62
C THR A 289 1.04 -17.53 -1.91
N ASP A 290 0.38 -16.96 -2.93
CA ASP A 290 0.96 -16.71 -4.27
C ASP A 290 1.78 -15.42 -4.36
N GLY A 291 1.78 -14.61 -3.29
CA GLY A 291 2.53 -13.36 -3.18
C GLY A 291 1.95 -12.19 -3.99
N PHE A 292 0.71 -12.26 -4.49
CA PHE A 292 0.08 -11.14 -5.19
C PHE A 292 -0.12 -9.95 -4.24
N GLN A 293 -0.62 -10.19 -3.01
CA GLN A 293 -0.82 -9.16 -1.99
C GLN A 293 0.44 -8.34 -1.70
N SER A 294 1.62 -8.95 -1.78
CA SER A 294 2.89 -8.26 -1.50
C SER A 294 3.35 -7.31 -2.60
N ARG A 295 2.70 -7.33 -3.76
CA ARG A 295 2.99 -6.50 -4.93
C ARG A 295 2.09 -5.29 -5.04
N ILE A 296 1.06 -5.20 -4.21
CA ILE A 296 0.09 -4.11 -4.19
C ILE A 296 0.51 -3.09 -3.14
N VAL A 297 0.63 -1.83 -3.53
CA VAL A 297 0.70 -0.69 -2.61
C VAL A 297 -0.69 -0.48 -2.06
N VAL A 298 -0.91 -0.81 -0.81
CA VAL A 298 -2.20 -0.55 -0.16
C VAL A 298 -2.10 0.72 0.65
N ALA A 299 -3.00 1.65 0.37
CA ALA A 299 -3.22 2.84 1.16
C ALA A 299 -4.65 2.82 1.71
N ARG A 300 -4.83 3.34 2.91
CA ARG A 300 -6.18 3.47 3.49
C ARG A 300 -6.58 4.93 3.56
N THR A 301 -7.86 5.19 3.44
CA THR A 301 -8.42 6.50 3.76
C THR A 301 -8.68 6.58 5.28
N PRO A 302 -8.62 7.78 5.87
CA PRO A 302 -8.93 7.95 7.27
C PRO A 302 -10.41 7.61 7.55
N ASP A 303 -10.70 7.18 8.77
CA ASP A 303 -12.07 7.09 9.25
C ASP A 303 -12.58 8.51 9.55
N ASN A 304 -13.54 8.95 8.75
CA ASN A 304 -14.18 10.26 8.86
C ASN A 304 -15.60 10.21 9.42
N THR A 305 -16.00 9.08 10.00
CA THR A 305 -17.39 8.83 10.45
C THR A 305 -17.92 9.93 11.38
N PHE A 306 -17.07 10.43 12.26
CA PHE A 306 -17.43 11.48 13.23
C PHE A 306 -16.71 12.80 12.98
N THR A 307 -16.05 12.94 11.84
CA THR A 307 -15.35 14.18 11.47
C THR A 307 -16.38 15.23 11.06
N PRO A 308 -16.37 16.44 11.64
CA PRO A 308 -17.25 17.52 11.20
C PRO A 308 -16.96 17.91 9.76
N LEU A 309 -17.97 18.36 9.04
CA LEU A 309 -17.77 18.88 7.70
C LEU A 309 -16.78 20.05 7.74
N SER A 310 -15.69 19.92 6.99
CA SER A 310 -14.68 20.97 6.91
C SER A 310 -15.22 22.16 6.11
N GLU A 311 -14.97 23.37 6.59
CA GLU A 311 -15.21 24.59 5.83
C GLU A 311 -14.25 24.71 4.64
N ASN A 312 -13.07 24.09 4.73
CA ASN A 312 -12.09 24.02 3.65
C ASN A 312 -12.43 22.89 2.69
N LEU A 313 -12.96 23.23 1.54
CA LEU A 313 -13.16 22.28 0.45
C LEU A 313 -11.84 22.08 -0.29
N TYR A 314 -11.32 20.85 -0.24
CA TYR A 314 -10.18 20.43 -1.06
C TYR A 314 -10.69 20.06 -2.45
N ILE A 315 -10.35 20.89 -3.45
CA ILE A 315 -10.71 20.67 -4.86
C ILE A 315 -9.50 20.92 -5.75
N LEU A 316 -9.43 20.20 -6.85
CA LEU A 316 -8.40 20.44 -7.85
C LEU A 316 -8.72 21.74 -8.64
N THR A 317 -7.97 22.79 -8.37
CA THR A 317 -8.08 24.07 -9.10
C THR A 317 -7.46 23.98 -10.49
N GLU A 318 -7.89 24.83 -11.45
CA GLU A 318 -7.31 24.87 -12.79
C GLU A 318 -5.80 25.14 -12.75
N ARG A 319 -5.34 26.01 -11.88
CA ARG A 319 -3.90 26.28 -11.71
C ARG A 319 -3.11 25.06 -11.25
N GLN A 320 -3.67 24.25 -10.34
CA GLN A 320 -3.05 22.99 -9.90
C GLN A 320 -3.06 21.97 -11.03
N ARG A 321 -4.18 21.87 -11.76
CA ARG A 321 -4.32 21.01 -12.94
C ARG A 321 -3.24 21.33 -13.99
N ASP A 322 -3.09 22.60 -14.36
CA ASP A 322 -2.08 23.01 -15.34
C ASP A 322 -0.66 22.65 -14.91
N ARG A 323 -0.34 22.82 -13.63
CA ARG A 323 0.97 22.44 -13.11
C ARG A 323 1.21 20.93 -13.14
N ILE A 324 0.19 20.12 -12.85
CA ILE A 324 0.26 18.66 -12.99
C ILE A 324 0.49 18.30 -14.45
N ILE A 325 -0.25 18.88 -15.39
CA ILE A 325 -0.13 18.62 -16.82
C ILE A 325 1.27 19.00 -17.35
N GLN A 326 1.82 20.13 -16.92
CA GLN A 326 3.19 20.53 -17.30
C GLN A 326 4.24 19.49 -16.88
N ILE A 327 4.13 18.95 -15.68
CA ILE A 327 5.03 17.87 -15.22
C ILE A 327 4.77 16.61 -16.04
N ALA A 328 3.51 16.20 -16.18
CA ALA A 328 3.10 15.00 -16.91
C ALA A 328 3.62 14.99 -18.35
N HIS A 329 3.58 16.14 -19.03
CA HIS A 329 4.08 16.33 -20.41
C HIS A 329 5.58 16.05 -20.55
N LEU A 330 6.37 16.42 -19.54
CA LEU A 330 7.84 16.25 -19.62
C LEU A 330 8.32 14.82 -19.30
N LEU A 331 7.53 14.01 -18.57
CA LEU A 331 7.92 12.68 -18.14
C LEU A 331 8.19 11.71 -19.30
N PRO A 332 7.40 11.66 -20.40
CA PRO A 332 7.68 10.80 -21.54
C PRO A 332 8.98 11.11 -22.27
N LEU A 333 9.52 12.32 -22.11
CA LEU A 333 10.80 12.73 -22.70
C LEU A 333 12.01 12.18 -21.94
N MET A 334 11.79 11.64 -20.72
CA MET A 334 12.82 11.03 -19.91
C MET A 334 12.82 9.51 -20.20
N SER A 335 13.90 8.99 -20.75
CA SER A 335 14.01 7.57 -21.11
C SER A 335 15.43 7.06 -20.87
N GLY A 336 15.52 5.78 -20.50
CA GLY A 336 16.78 5.08 -20.31
C GLY A 336 16.96 4.54 -18.88
N GLU A 337 18.12 3.94 -18.67
CA GLU A 337 18.48 3.29 -17.41
C GLU A 337 19.21 4.27 -16.49
N VAL A 338 18.90 4.23 -15.20
CA VAL A 338 19.53 5.05 -14.17
C VAL A 338 19.84 4.24 -12.91
N VAL A 339 20.98 4.52 -12.31
CA VAL A 339 21.38 4.00 -11.01
C VAL A 339 21.32 5.13 -10.00
N LEU A 340 20.69 4.89 -8.87
CA LEU A 340 20.52 5.84 -7.77
C LEU A 340 21.20 5.32 -6.49
N PRO A 341 22.54 5.48 -6.37
CA PRO A 341 23.32 4.79 -5.33
C PRO A 341 22.89 5.13 -3.92
N LYS A 342 22.58 6.41 -3.63
CA LYS A 342 22.16 6.83 -2.30
C LYS A 342 20.77 6.30 -1.95
N LEU A 343 19.84 6.22 -2.92
CA LEU A 343 18.53 5.61 -2.73
C LEU A 343 18.65 4.10 -2.49
N GLU A 344 19.54 3.42 -3.23
CA GLU A 344 19.79 1.99 -3.03
C GLU A 344 20.39 1.69 -1.67
N GLU A 345 21.34 2.50 -1.21
CA GLU A 345 21.91 2.40 0.12
C GLU A 345 20.85 2.66 1.21
N LYS A 346 19.98 3.66 1.01
CA LYS A 346 18.85 3.93 1.90
C LYS A 346 17.91 2.74 2.01
N GLY A 347 17.55 2.12 0.90
CA GLY A 347 16.72 0.91 0.87
C GLY A 347 17.38 -0.27 1.59
N ARG A 348 18.70 -0.48 1.42
CA ARG A 348 19.44 -1.53 2.14
C ARG A 348 19.44 -1.31 3.66
N ARG A 349 19.65 -0.07 4.11
CA ARG A 349 19.60 0.28 5.54
C ARG A 349 18.22 0.02 6.12
N TRP A 350 17.15 0.42 5.44
CA TRP A 350 15.78 0.15 5.85
C TRP A 350 15.50 -1.37 5.92
N LEU A 351 15.91 -2.14 4.92
CA LEU A 351 15.77 -3.61 4.93
C LEU A 351 16.46 -4.24 6.13
N GLU A 352 17.66 -3.77 6.48
CA GLU A 352 18.41 -4.27 7.64
C GLU A 352 17.75 -3.87 8.96
N GLN A 353 17.25 -2.64 9.07
CA GLN A 353 16.50 -2.19 10.24
C GLN A 353 15.27 -3.08 10.50
N ILE A 354 14.44 -3.31 9.47
CA ILE A 354 13.28 -4.19 9.59
C ILE A 354 13.70 -5.64 9.89
N ARG A 355 14.82 -6.11 9.33
CA ARG A 355 15.36 -7.44 9.65
C ARG A 355 15.64 -7.58 11.13
N LEU A 356 16.40 -6.64 11.69
CA LEU A 356 16.77 -6.65 13.11
C LEU A 356 15.54 -6.55 14.03
N GLU A 357 14.59 -5.71 13.69
CA GLU A 357 13.35 -5.58 14.43
C GLU A 357 12.55 -6.89 14.43
N THR A 358 12.36 -7.49 13.25
CA THR A 358 11.55 -8.71 13.10
C THR A 358 12.22 -9.96 13.70
N MET A 359 13.53 -9.97 13.81
CA MET A 359 14.26 -11.08 14.44
C MET A 359 13.99 -11.18 15.94
N LYS A 360 13.77 -10.05 16.62
CA LYS A 360 13.54 -10.03 18.09
C LYS A 360 12.26 -10.75 18.47
N ASN A 361 11.19 -10.60 17.67
CA ASN A 361 9.86 -11.16 17.96
C ASN A 361 9.43 -12.29 17.01
N ASP A 362 10.34 -12.78 16.16
CA ASP A 362 10.11 -13.81 15.14
C ASP A 362 8.96 -13.46 14.16
N ASP A 363 8.83 -12.16 13.81
CA ASP A 363 7.79 -11.69 12.91
C ASP A 363 8.10 -12.04 11.44
N LYS A 364 7.72 -13.25 11.04
CA LYS A 364 7.99 -13.77 9.69
C LYS A 364 7.19 -13.03 8.60
N VAL A 365 5.99 -12.54 8.92
CA VAL A 365 5.15 -11.83 7.95
C VAL A 365 5.79 -10.49 7.61
N LYS A 366 6.07 -9.66 8.62
CA LYS A 366 6.77 -8.37 8.44
C LYS A 366 8.13 -8.55 7.78
N ALA A 367 8.89 -9.57 8.21
CA ALA A 367 10.19 -9.91 7.63
C ALA A 367 10.13 -10.23 6.12
N ARG A 368 9.06 -10.88 5.65
CA ARG A 368 8.87 -11.18 4.21
C ARG A 368 8.36 -9.99 3.42
N GLN A 369 7.44 -9.21 3.99
CA GLN A 369 6.88 -8.04 3.33
C GLN A 369 7.95 -7.01 2.94
N ARG A 370 8.99 -6.80 3.77
CA ARG A 370 10.06 -5.84 3.48
C ARG A 370 10.71 -6.02 2.10
N PHE A 371 10.84 -7.28 1.63
CA PHE A 371 11.50 -7.58 0.34
C PHE A 371 10.70 -7.11 -0.88
N ARG A 372 9.41 -6.83 -0.73
CA ARG A 372 8.57 -6.27 -1.79
C ARG A 372 8.33 -4.78 -1.60
N ILE A 373 8.19 -4.33 -0.37
CA ILE A 373 7.98 -2.92 -0.06
C ILE A 373 9.19 -2.08 -0.46
N CYS A 374 10.41 -2.49 -0.12
CA CYS A 374 11.61 -1.74 -0.47
C CYS A 374 11.73 -1.49 -1.99
N PRO A 375 11.70 -2.48 -2.89
CA PRO A 375 11.73 -2.25 -4.33
C PRO A 375 10.56 -1.39 -4.83
N THR A 376 9.37 -1.58 -4.29
CA THR A 376 8.19 -0.78 -4.65
C THR A 376 8.38 0.68 -4.27
N THR A 377 8.83 0.94 -3.03
CA THR A 377 9.14 2.29 -2.56
C THR A 377 10.25 2.94 -3.38
N MET A 378 11.29 2.20 -3.80
CA MET A 378 12.33 2.74 -4.67
C MET A 378 11.77 3.18 -6.04
N ARG A 379 10.80 2.44 -6.61
CA ARG A 379 10.11 2.84 -7.84
C ARG A 379 9.26 4.09 -7.62
N MET A 380 8.51 4.17 -6.52
CA MET A 380 7.72 5.36 -6.15
C MET A 380 8.63 6.58 -5.95
N MET A 381 9.73 6.42 -5.24
CA MET A 381 10.73 7.47 -5.07
C MET A 381 11.29 7.96 -6.41
N THR A 382 11.56 7.03 -7.32
CA THR A 382 12.02 7.39 -8.68
C THR A 382 10.96 8.24 -9.40
N CYS A 383 9.67 7.88 -9.31
CA CYS A 383 8.57 8.68 -9.85
C CYS A 383 8.57 10.11 -9.26
N ILE A 384 8.68 10.25 -7.95
CA ILE A 384 8.71 11.54 -7.26
C ILE A 384 9.94 12.36 -7.66
N MET A 385 11.11 11.71 -7.75
CA MET A 385 12.35 12.37 -8.15
C MET A 385 12.34 12.83 -9.62
N LEU A 386 11.67 12.10 -10.53
CA LEU A 386 11.44 12.54 -11.91
C LEU A 386 10.59 13.83 -11.96
N CYS A 387 9.55 13.92 -11.13
CA CYS A 387 8.79 15.16 -10.97
C CYS A 387 9.67 16.32 -10.47
N LYS A 388 10.61 16.04 -9.55
CA LYS A 388 11.56 17.05 -9.07
C LYS A 388 12.53 17.50 -10.16
N VAL A 389 12.98 16.60 -11.04
CA VAL A 389 13.78 16.95 -12.22
C VAL A 389 12.99 17.85 -13.16
N ALA A 390 11.75 17.49 -13.49
CA ALA A 390 10.87 18.30 -14.34
C ALA A 390 10.61 19.70 -13.72
N GLU A 391 10.28 19.77 -12.42
CA GLU A 391 10.14 21.03 -11.69
C GLU A 391 11.40 21.91 -11.81
N SER A 392 12.58 21.33 -11.59
CA SER A 392 13.85 22.06 -11.66
C SER A 392 14.12 22.62 -13.05
N LEU A 393 13.80 21.87 -14.09
CA LEU A 393 13.93 22.32 -15.47
C LEU A 393 12.95 23.45 -15.80
N ILE A 394 11.69 23.33 -15.38
CA ILE A 394 10.66 24.37 -15.56
C ILE A 394 11.07 25.65 -14.82
N GLN A 395 11.56 25.55 -13.60
CA GLN A 395 12.00 26.72 -12.82
C GLN A 395 13.17 27.45 -13.48
N LYS A 396 14.09 26.70 -14.11
CA LYS A 396 15.29 27.27 -14.72
C LYS A 396 15.05 27.82 -16.14
N HIS A 397 14.23 27.16 -16.93
CA HIS A 397 14.12 27.43 -18.38
C HIS A 397 12.70 27.80 -18.84
N GLY A 398 11.72 27.81 -17.93
CA GLY A 398 10.29 27.81 -18.27
C GLY A 398 9.84 26.48 -18.87
N PHE A 399 8.53 26.32 -19.10
CA PHE A 399 7.95 25.05 -19.56
C PHE A 399 8.48 24.65 -20.95
N GLN A 400 8.37 25.55 -21.94
CA GLN A 400 8.84 25.30 -23.30
C GLN A 400 10.36 25.11 -23.38
N GLY A 401 11.11 25.85 -22.57
CA GLY A 401 12.56 25.67 -22.45
C GLY A 401 12.94 24.32 -21.86
N ALA A 402 12.22 23.84 -20.83
CA ALA A 402 12.42 22.53 -20.24
C ALA A 402 12.18 21.39 -21.25
N GLU A 403 11.11 21.48 -22.03
CA GLU A 403 10.81 20.55 -23.12
C GLU A 403 11.92 20.52 -24.17
N THR A 404 12.35 21.71 -24.63
CA THR A 404 13.44 21.85 -25.60
C THR A 404 14.74 21.24 -25.08
N GLN A 405 15.11 21.51 -23.83
CA GLN A 405 16.32 20.95 -23.20
C GLN A 405 16.29 19.41 -23.15
N LEU A 406 15.16 18.81 -22.78
CA LEU A 406 15.02 17.35 -22.74
C LEU A 406 15.04 16.72 -24.14
N LYS A 407 14.46 17.39 -25.16
CA LYS A 407 14.52 16.93 -26.56
C LYS A 407 15.93 17.02 -27.14
N GLN A 408 16.67 18.09 -26.85
CA GLN A 408 18.03 18.29 -27.34
C GLN A 408 19.07 17.45 -26.60
N ASN A 409 18.88 17.22 -25.30
CA ASN A 409 19.77 16.41 -24.48
C ASN A 409 18.98 15.32 -23.70
N PRO A 410 18.70 14.17 -24.33
CA PRO A 410 17.94 13.09 -23.70
C PRO A 410 18.61 12.45 -22.47
N GLN A 411 19.89 12.73 -22.19
CA GLN A 411 20.60 12.21 -21.03
C GLN A 411 20.60 13.20 -19.83
N LEU A 412 20.20 14.45 -20.04
CA LEU A 412 20.24 15.50 -19.03
C LEU A 412 19.49 15.11 -17.74
N TRP A 413 18.33 14.49 -17.88
CA TRP A 413 17.53 14.07 -16.71
C TRP A 413 18.27 13.06 -15.82
N LYS A 414 19.14 12.20 -16.37
CA LYS A 414 19.91 11.22 -15.59
C LYS A 414 20.91 11.89 -14.66
N GLU A 415 21.58 12.92 -15.14
CA GLU A 415 22.51 13.70 -14.31
C GLU A 415 21.75 14.45 -13.20
N LEU A 416 20.59 15.01 -13.56
CA LEU A 416 19.76 15.77 -12.63
C LEU A 416 19.16 14.86 -11.53
N ILE A 417 18.60 13.71 -11.89
CA ILE A 417 17.98 12.82 -10.89
C ILE A 417 19.01 12.27 -9.89
N VAL A 418 20.24 12.02 -10.32
CA VAL A 418 21.33 11.63 -9.42
C VAL A 418 21.60 12.73 -8.39
N LYS A 419 21.57 14.00 -8.81
CA LYS A 419 21.74 15.16 -7.91
C LYS A 419 20.55 15.37 -6.96
N MET A 420 19.35 14.89 -7.34
CA MET A 420 18.14 14.99 -6.48
C MET A 420 18.15 14.06 -5.27
N GLN A 421 19.13 13.15 -5.13
CA GLN A 421 19.27 12.26 -3.97
C GLN A 421 19.79 13.03 -2.73
N THR A 422 19.09 14.09 -2.35
CA THR A 422 19.39 14.89 -1.15
C THR A 422 18.86 14.20 0.12
N PRO A 423 19.41 14.49 1.30
CA PRO A 423 18.91 13.92 2.56
C PRO A 423 17.41 14.13 2.74
N THR A 424 16.90 15.32 2.43
CA THR A 424 15.48 15.65 2.52
C THR A 424 14.63 14.78 1.57
N MET A 425 15.08 14.58 0.32
CA MET A 425 14.38 13.73 -0.63
C MET A 425 14.44 12.25 -0.20
N LEU A 426 15.57 11.79 0.33
CA LEU A 426 15.72 10.43 0.82
C LEU A 426 14.93 10.15 2.10
N ALA A 427 14.58 11.17 2.90
CA ALA A 427 13.70 10.99 4.05
C ALA A 427 12.27 10.58 3.65
N VAL A 428 11.81 10.97 2.45
CA VAL A 428 10.51 10.52 1.90
C VAL A 428 10.45 9.00 1.78
N PHE A 429 11.59 8.35 1.51
CA PHE A 429 11.64 6.89 1.41
C PHE A 429 11.18 6.20 2.70
N ASP A 430 11.65 6.65 3.87
CA ASP A 430 11.27 6.04 5.15
C ASP A 430 9.76 6.18 5.38
N THR A 431 9.23 7.40 5.19
CA THR A 431 7.80 7.68 5.33
C THR A 431 6.95 6.78 4.43
N LEU A 432 7.33 6.65 3.16
CA LEU A 432 6.59 5.81 2.20
C LEU A 432 6.74 4.31 2.52
N ALA A 433 7.94 3.86 2.87
CA ALA A 433 8.20 2.45 3.16
C ALA A 433 7.48 1.99 4.42
N ASP A 434 7.54 2.80 5.48
CA ASP A 434 6.88 2.50 6.76
C ASP A 434 5.36 2.53 6.60
N TYR A 435 4.82 3.52 5.87
CA TYR A 435 3.40 3.59 5.55
C TYR A 435 2.90 2.35 4.80
N GLN A 436 3.61 1.94 3.74
CA GLN A 436 3.26 0.75 2.97
C GLN A 436 3.34 -0.52 3.83
N LEU A 437 4.38 -0.63 4.65
CA LEU A 437 4.57 -1.78 5.53
C LEU A 437 3.43 -1.88 6.55
N GLU A 438 3.08 -0.76 7.19
CA GLU A 438 2.01 -0.70 8.17
C GLU A 438 0.66 -1.08 7.56
N ASN A 439 0.32 -0.50 6.39
CA ASN A 439 -0.93 -0.84 5.71
C ASN A 439 -0.98 -2.29 5.20
N ALA A 440 0.13 -2.81 4.66
CA ALA A 440 0.20 -4.21 4.25
C ALA A 440 0.00 -5.17 5.44
N LEU A 441 0.51 -4.81 6.61
CA LEU A 441 0.31 -5.58 7.82
C LEU A 441 -1.12 -5.42 8.37
N TYR A 442 -1.67 -4.22 8.34
CA TYR A 442 -3.04 -3.96 8.78
C TYR A 442 -4.06 -4.80 8.00
N PHE A 443 -3.98 -4.81 6.68
CA PHE A 443 -4.96 -5.52 5.85
C PHE A 443 -4.69 -7.01 5.71
N PHE A 444 -3.44 -7.44 5.68
CA PHE A 444 -3.12 -8.79 5.20
C PHE A 444 -2.52 -9.72 6.24
N ARG A 445 -2.10 -9.23 7.40
CA ARG A 445 -1.36 -10.02 8.35
C ARG A 445 -2.09 -11.30 8.80
N SER A 446 -3.27 -11.14 9.40
CA SER A 446 -4.05 -12.29 9.90
C SER A 446 -4.34 -13.29 8.80
N ARG A 447 -4.71 -12.80 7.62
CA ARG A 447 -5.02 -13.64 6.46
C ARG A 447 -3.79 -14.41 5.93
N ILE A 448 -2.62 -13.79 5.97
CA ILE A 448 -1.36 -14.45 5.63
C ILE A 448 -1.04 -15.52 6.66
N GLU A 449 -1.14 -15.20 7.94
CA GLU A 449 -0.90 -16.14 9.04
C GLU A 449 -1.85 -17.35 8.98
N ASP A 450 -3.13 -17.11 8.69
CA ASP A 450 -4.14 -18.16 8.49
C ASP A 450 -3.83 -19.04 7.26
N ALA A 451 -3.47 -18.43 6.14
CA ALA A 451 -3.11 -19.14 4.92
C ALA A 451 -1.88 -20.04 5.11
N PHE A 452 -0.86 -19.55 5.82
CA PHE A 452 0.32 -20.36 6.16
C PHE A 452 0.06 -21.42 7.23
N SER A 453 -1.03 -21.29 8.00
CA SER A 453 -1.45 -22.25 9.01
C SER A 453 -2.32 -23.38 8.45
N SER A 454 -2.86 -23.23 7.24
CA SER A 454 -3.75 -24.22 6.64
C SER A 454 -3.02 -25.56 6.42
N LYS A 455 -3.74 -26.69 6.61
CA LYS A 455 -3.17 -28.05 6.48
C LYS A 455 -2.52 -28.31 5.12
N SER A 456 -2.98 -27.65 4.05
CA SER A 456 -2.41 -27.77 2.70
C SER A 456 -1.02 -27.17 2.55
N TYR A 457 -0.62 -26.25 3.44
CA TYR A 457 0.70 -25.60 3.43
C TYR A 457 1.65 -26.22 4.46
N CYS A 458 1.12 -26.87 5.50
CA CYS A 458 1.92 -27.46 6.59
C CYS A 458 2.81 -28.65 6.17
N GLY A 459 2.65 -29.19 4.96
CA GLY A 459 3.49 -30.28 4.46
C GLY A 459 4.91 -29.91 4.08
N GLN A 460 5.27 -28.62 4.02
CA GLN A 460 6.56 -28.18 3.48
C GLN A 460 7.50 -27.47 4.48
N SER A 461 7.05 -27.06 5.65
CA SER A 461 7.93 -26.55 6.72
C SER A 461 7.20 -26.42 8.05
N PRO A 462 7.72 -26.98 9.15
CA PRO A 462 7.21 -26.72 10.48
C PRO A 462 7.62 -25.30 10.89
N TYR A 463 6.90 -24.30 10.39
CA TYR A 463 7.01 -22.96 10.95
C TYR A 463 6.25 -22.94 12.25
N ASP A 464 7.01 -23.02 13.33
CA ASP A 464 6.54 -22.84 14.68
C ASP A 464 5.79 -21.50 14.78
N ARG A 465 4.54 -21.56 15.21
CA ARG A 465 3.68 -20.39 15.42
C ARG A 465 4.12 -19.68 16.69
N SER A 466 5.25 -19.01 16.66
CA SER A 466 5.57 -18.13 17.77
C SER A 466 4.55 -16.99 17.78
N ARG A 467 3.72 -16.96 18.81
CA ARG A 467 2.78 -15.88 19.05
C ARG A 467 3.57 -14.57 19.16
N ARG A 468 3.20 -13.61 18.31
CA ARG A 468 3.83 -12.30 18.23
C ARG A 468 3.82 -11.55 19.55
N GLY A 469 4.83 -10.70 19.75
CA GLY A 469 4.90 -9.76 20.86
C GLY A 469 5.39 -10.34 22.18
N ARG A 470 5.18 -11.64 22.44
CA ARG A 470 5.56 -12.24 23.73
C ARG A 470 7.08 -12.38 23.91
N ASN A 471 7.80 -12.76 22.88
CA ASN A 471 9.26 -12.89 22.97
C ASN A 471 9.97 -11.53 22.95
N ASP A 472 9.39 -10.54 22.29
CA ASP A 472 9.91 -9.17 22.25
C ASP A 472 9.80 -8.52 23.65
N SER A 473 8.63 -8.62 24.26
CA SER A 473 8.41 -8.18 25.64
C SER A 473 9.34 -8.87 26.65
N ILE A 474 9.64 -10.16 26.46
CA ILE A 474 10.59 -10.88 27.31
C ILE A 474 12.01 -10.34 27.07
N PHE A 475 12.41 -10.15 25.80
CA PHE A 475 13.72 -9.65 25.46
C PHE A 475 13.96 -8.25 26.02
N GLU A 476 12.97 -7.36 25.95
CA GLU A 476 13.06 -5.99 26.46
C GLU A 476 13.17 -5.92 27.99
N ARG A 477 12.46 -6.79 28.71
CA ARG A 477 12.47 -6.86 30.19
C ARG A 477 13.73 -7.45 30.78
N LEU A 478 14.53 -8.16 29.97
CA LEU A 478 15.79 -8.70 30.42
C LEU A 478 16.88 -7.62 30.43
N ASP A 479 17.79 -7.68 31.38
CA ASP A 479 18.96 -6.82 31.44
C ASP A 479 19.93 -7.10 30.28
N VAL A 480 20.93 -6.23 30.10
CA VAL A 480 21.98 -6.43 29.07
C VAL A 480 22.69 -7.77 29.27
N THR A 481 22.90 -8.17 30.53
CA THR A 481 23.44 -9.47 30.91
C THR A 481 22.48 -10.16 31.84
N PHE A 482 22.06 -11.40 31.52
CA PHE A 482 21.05 -12.13 32.28
C PHE A 482 21.35 -13.61 32.37
N THR A 483 20.73 -14.28 33.36
CA THR A 483 20.83 -15.75 33.54
C THR A 483 19.66 -16.47 32.89
N PHE A 484 19.74 -17.79 32.83
CA PHE A 484 18.64 -18.63 32.35
C PHE A 484 17.39 -18.48 33.24
N GLU A 485 17.58 -18.42 34.55
CA GLU A 485 16.51 -18.28 35.54
C GLU A 485 15.77 -16.94 35.39
N GLN A 486 16.49 -15.87 35.12
CA GLN A 486 15.89 -14.55 34.84
C GLN A 486 15.06 -14.60 33.55
N ALA A 487 15.56 -15.25 32.50
CA ALA A 487 14.79 -15.44 31.26
C ALA A 487 13.54 -16.29 31.49
N GLU A 488 13.63 -17.33 32.33
CA GLU A 488 12.51 -18.18 32.70
C GLU A 488 11.45 -17.38 33.48
N GLN A 489 11.84 -16.59 34.47
CA GLN A 489 10.95 -15.73 35.24
C GLN A 489 10.22 -14.71 34.35
N GLN A 490 10.94 -14.02 33.47
CA GLN A 490 10.32 -13.06 32.53
C GLN A 490 9.40 -13.78 31.52
N SER A 491 9.76 -14.98 31.10
CA SER A 491 8.91 -15.79 30.23
C SER A 491 7.60 -16.21 30.90
N VAL A 492 7.66 -16.61 32.17
CA VAL A 492 6.46 -16.93 32.97
C VAL A 492 5.61 -15.68 33.18
N ALA A 493 6.23 -14.52 33.47
CA ALA A 493 5.52 -13.25 33.66
C ALA A 493 4.76 -12.81 32.40
N VAL A 494 5.29 -13.11 31.20
CA VAL A 494 4.68 -12.68 29.92
C VAL A 494 3.75 -13.75 29.33
N LYS A 495 4.08 -15.03 29.46
CA LYS A 495 3.36 -16.15 28.81
C LYS A 495 2.47 -16.94 29.77
N GLY A 496 2.57 -16.71 31.07
CA GLY A 496 1.82 -17.46 32.08
C GLY A 496 2.07 -18.97 32.01
N ALA A 497 1.02 -19.76 32.18
CA ALA A 497 1.07 -21.23 32.17
C ALA A 497 1.59 -21.85 30.86
N SER A 498 1.65 -21.11 29.77
CA SER A 498 2.22 -21.57 28.49
C SER A 498 3.75 -21.52 28.44
N SER A 499 4.42 -20.96 29.46
CA SER A 499 5.87 -20.94 29.57
C SER A 499 6.38 -22.22 30.22
N THR A 500 7.05 -23.04 29.43
CA THR A 500 7.75 -24.23 29.94
C THR A 500 9.27 -24.02 29.88
N ARG A 501 10.02 -24.69 30.74
CA ARG A 501 11.48 -24.60 30.74
C ARG A 501 12.11 -24.96 29.40
N GLU A 502 11.52 -25.92 28.68
CA GLU A 502 11.94 -26.27 27.32
C GLU A 502 11.64 -25.16 26.31
N SER A 503 10.52 -24.47 26.44
CA SER A 503 10.20 -23.34 25.57
C SER A 503 11.17 -22.16 25.75
N VAL A 504 11.64 -21.92 26.97
CA VAL A 504 12.65 -20.91 27.28
C VAL A 504 14.01 -21.31 26.70
N LYS A 505 14.44 -22.57 26.86
CA LYS A 505 15.67 -23.07 26.23
C LYS A 505 15.64 -22.88 24.71
N GLN A 506 14.52 -23.22 24.08
CA GLN A 506 14.36 -23.07 22.64
C GLN A 506 14.38 -21.59 22.21
N MET A 507 13.75 -20.71 22.98
CA MET A 507 13.78 -19.26 22.75
C MET A 507 15.21 -18.73 22.81
N LEU A 508 15.98 -19.03 23.84
CA LEU A 508 17.38 -18.62 23.99
C LEU A 508 18.28 -19.20 22.89
N LYS A 509 18.05 -20.47 22.51
CA LYS A 509 18.76 -21.11 21.38
C LYS A 509 18.48 -20.36 20.06
N ASN A 510 17.24 -19.94 19.83
CA ASN A 510 16.86 -19.16 18.66
C ASN A 510 17.53 -17.79 18.69
N TRP A 511 17.49 -17.06 19.79
CA TRP A 511 18.15 -15.76 19.94
C TRP A 511 19.67 -15.85 19.72
N LYS A 512 20.31 -16.90 20.25
CA LYS A 512 21.74 -17.17 19.99
C LYS A 512 22.00 -17.40 18.52
N ARG A 513 21.21 -18.26 17.85
CA ARG A 513 21.32 -18.53 16.41
C ARG A 513 21.11 -17.28 15.55
N GLN A 514 20.26 -16.37 16.02
CA GLN A 514 19.98 -15.10 15.36
C GLN A 514 21.01 -14.00 15.65
N GLY A 515 21.99 -14.26 16.52
CA GLY A 515 23.02 -13.28 16.90
C GLY A 515 22.49 -12.17 17.83
N LEU A 516 21.32 -12.34 18.44
CA LEU A 516 20.75 -11.37 19.38
C LEU A 516 21.36 -11.46 20.78
N ILE A 517 21.87 -12.63 21.14
CA ILE A 517 22.57 -12.88 22.40
C ILE A 517 23.84 -13.70 22.17
N SER A 518 24.83 -13.50 23.02
CA SER A 518 26.00 -14.34 23.17
C SER A 518 25.99 -15.04 24.53
N VAL A 519 26.75 -16.13 24.65
CA VAL A 519 26.92 -16.83 25.94
C VAL A 519 28.30 -16.48 26.48
N LEU A 520 28.35 -15.98 27.69
CA LEU A 520 29.56 -15.64 28.40
C LEU A 520 30.23 -16.89 29.01
N PRO A 521 31.53 -16.85 29.37
CA PRO A 521 32.24 -17.96 29.99
C PRO A 521 31.60 -18.48 31.28
N ASP A 522 30.94 -17.60 32.03
CA ASP A 522 30.21 -17.86 33.28
C ASP A 522 28.78 -18.40 33.08
N LYS A 523 28.43 -18.81 31.87
CA LYS A 523 27.12 -19.34 31.44
C LYS A 523 25.98 -18.30 31.46
N ARG A 524 26.25 -17.00 31.68
CA ARG A 524 25.27 -15.95 31.50
C ARG A 524 25.10 -15.63 30.01
N TYR A 525 23.99 -15.00 29.68
CA TYR A 525 23.70 -14.49 28.32
C TYR A 525 23.90 -12.99 28.28
N GLN A 526 24.44 -12.48 27.19
CA GLN A 526 24.61 -11.06 26.94
C GLN A 526 23.89 -10.66 25.66
N LYS A 527 23.09 -9.60 25.73
CA LYS A 527 22.48 -9.01 24.52
C LYS A 527 23.58 -8.47 23.61
N ALA A 528 23.45 -8.71 22.30
CA ALA A 528 24.32 -8.10 21.32
C ALA A 528 24.15 -6.58 21.40
N SER A 529 25.27 -5.83 21.51
CA SER A 529 25.26 -4.37 21.45
C SER A 529 24.75 -3.97 20.07
N SER A 530 23.66 -3.21 20.01
CA SER A 530 23.28 -2.49 18.79
C SER A 530 24.38 -1.46 18.55
N THR A 531 25.32 -1.77 17.71
CA THR A 531 26.16 -0.75 17.08
C THR A 531 25.21 0.10 16.24
N VAL A 532 24.94 1.30 16.72
CA VAL A 532 24.16 2.38 16.08
C VAL A 532 24.77 2.72 14.72
#